data_336d0f2b841e5868964f134dd9f63452
#
_entry.id   336d0f2b841e5868964f134dd9f63452
#
_cell.length_a   1.000
_cell.length_b   1.000
_cell.length_c   1.000
_cell.angle_alpha   90.00
_cell.angle_beta   90.00
_cell.angle_gamma   90.00
#
_symmetry.space_group_name_H-M   'P 1'
#
loop_
_entity.id
_entity.type
_entity.pdbx_description
1 polymer ?
#
loop_
_entity_poly.entity_id
_entity_poly.type
_entity_poly.pdbx_seq_one_letter_code
_entity_poly.pdbx_strand_id
1 'polypeptide(L)'
;MANLGDYLRAINISKENLMNQNVFSESEYPPFVVNRTLSYFIDCLAACQEMNLNPHIDSKLQFDFLINTIRPKKRFSRWAKPEDEKHLSLVKEYYGYNNQKARDALAILSESQVMDIQNRMDKGGVMNGRKKTKNSN
;
A
#
# COMPACT_ATOMS: atom_id res chain seq x y z
N MET A 1 0.35 -18.25 -17.70
CA MET A 1 1.26 -17.19 -17.24
C MET A 1 1.02 -16.93 -15.79
N ALA A 2 2.07 -16.99 -14.98
CA ALA A 2 1.99 -16.62 -13.58
C ALA A 2 1.87 -15.10 -13.46
N ASN A 3 0.97 -14.64 -12.64
CA ASN A 3 0.85 -13.22 -12.36
C ASN A 3 1.44 -12.89 -10.98
N LEU A 4 1.60 -11.62 -10.70
CA LEU A 4 2.14 -11.15 -9.41
C LEU A 4 1.33 -11.71 -8.22
N GLY A 5 0.01 -11.80 -8.37
CA GLY A 5 -0.87 -12.33 -7.32
C GLY A 5 -0.59 -13.78 -6.97
N ASP A 6 -0.21 -14.60 -7.94
CA ASP A 6 0.10 -16.01 -7.72
C ASP A 6 1.37 -16.18 -6.87
N TYR A 7 2.41 -15.39 -7.17
CA TYR A 7 3.64 -15.37 -6.37
C TYR A 7 3.38 -14.89 -4.95
N LEU A 8 2.62 -13.82 -4.78
CA LEU A 8 2.28 -13.28 -3.47
C LEU A 8 1.43 -14.26 -2.66
N ARG A 9 0.50 -14.95 -3.31
CA ARG A 9 -0.30 -15.99 -2.66
C ARG A 9 0.55 -17.16 -2.21
N ALA A 10 1.51 -17.59 -3.03
CA ALA A 10 2.44 -18.65 -2.67
C ALA A 10 3.30 -18.26 -1.46
N ILE A 11 3.80 -17.03 -1.41
CA ILE A 11 4.61 -16.53 -0.30
C ILE A 11 3.78 -16.38 0.98
N ASN A 12 2.58 -15.84 0.88
CA ASN A 12 1.77 -15.46 2.04
C ASN A 12 0.92 -16.60 2.60
N ILE A 13 0.40 -17.47 1.75
CA ILE A 13 -0.67 -18.40 2.14
C ILE A 13 -0.29 -19.85 1.88
N SER A 14 -0.12 -20.25 0.62
CA SER A 14 0.01 -21.66 0.26
C SER A 14 1.36 -22.27 0.62
N LYS A 15 2.41 -21.48 0.63
CA LYS A 15 3.79 -21.95 0.88
C LYS A 15 4.27 -23.02 -0.10
N GLU A 16 3.62 -23.11 -1.24
CA GLU A 16 3.99 -24.04 -2.30
C GLU A 16 5.02 -23.39 -3.23
N ASN A 17 6.13 -24.07 -3.44
CA ASN A 17 7.15 -23.58 -4.38
C ASN A 17 6.78 -24.01 -5.80
N LEU A 18 6.01 -23.19 -6.46
CA LEU A 18 5.50 -23.46 -7.81
C LEU A 18 6.59 -23.44 -8.88
N MET A 19 7.73 -22.80 -8.60
CA MET A 19 8.90 -22.86 -9.48
C MET A 19 9.53 -24.27 -9.52
N ASN A 20 9.53 -24.98 -8.40
CA ASN A 20 10.02 -26.35 -8.35
C ASN A 20 9.13 -27.32 -9.11
N GLN A 21 7.86 -27.00 -9.27
CA GLN A 21 6.89 -27.79 -10.01
C GLN A 21 6.82 -27.42 -11.51
N ASN A 22 7.70 -26.54 -11.97
CA ASN A 22 7.70 -25.98 -13.32
C ASN A 22 6.38 -25.30 -13.73
N VAL A 23 5.55 -24.94 -12.77
CA VAL A 23 4.30 -24.21 -13.02
C VAL A 23 4.59 -22.73 -13.30
N PHE A 24 5.58 -22.20 -12.60
CA PHE A 24 6.01 -20.80 -12.75
C PHE A 24 7.43 -20.75 -13.31
N SER A 25 7.65 -19.78 -14.18
CA SER A 25 8.96 -19.50 -14.73
C SER A 25 9.71 -18.52 -13.83
N GLU A 26 10.98 -18.81 -13.58
CA GLU A 26 11.88 -17.89 -12.86
C GLU A 26 12.02 -16.53 -13.58
N SER A 27 12.00 -16.54 -14.90
CA SER A 27 12.09 -15.34 -15.71
C SER A 27 10.90 -14.39 -15.57
N GLU A 28 9.74 -14.91 -15.19
CA GLU A 28 8.52 -14.12 -14.96
C GLU A 28 8.42 -13.53 -13.56
N TYR A 29 9.29 -13.94 -12.66
CA TYR A 29 9.28 -13.45 -11.27
C TYR A 29 9.79 -12.01 -11.20
N PRO A 30 8.99 -11.06 -10.70
CA PRO A 30 9.39 -9.67 -10.57
C PRO A 30 9.93 -9.37 -9.15
N PRO A 31 11.23 -9.56 -8.87
CA PRO A 31 11.77 -9.46 -7.51
C PRO A 31 11.52 -8.12 -6.85
N PHE A 32 11.73 -7.04 -7.59
CA PHE A 32 11.56 -5.68 -7.07
C PHE A 32 10.10 -5.41 -6.63
N VAL A 33 9.15 -5.80 -7.46
CA VAL A 33 7.72 -5.56 -7.19
C VAL A 33 7.24 -6.41 -6.01
N VAL A 34 7.68 -7.67 -5.93
CA VAL A 34 7.37 -8.58 -4.81
C VAL A 34 7.93 -8.03 -3.51
N ASN A 35 9.21 -7.66 -3.49
CA ASN A 35 9.86 -7.10 -2.31
C ASN A 35 9.18 -5.80 -1.86
N ARG A 36 8.84 -4.92 -2.79
CA ARG A 36 8.14 -3.68 -2.50
C ARG A 36 6.75 -3.93 -1.90
N THR A 37 5.99 -4.84 -2.49
CA THR A 37 4.65 -5.16 -2.01
C THR A 37 4.67 -5.75 -0.59
N LEU A 38 5.59 -6.67 -0.32
CA LEU A 38 5.73 -7.28 0.99
C LEU A 38 6.31 -6.32 2.05
N SER A 39 7.09 -5.33 1.63
CA SER A 39 7.68 -4.34 2.54
C SER A 39 6.65 -3.43 3.23
N TYR A 40 5.41 -3.40 2.77
CA TYR A 40 4.33 -2.70 3.45
C TYR A 40 3.90 -3.38 4.76
N PHE A 41 4.32 -4.61 4.99
CA PHE A 41 3.99 -5.37 6.19
C PHE A 41 5.20 -5.47 7.11
N ILE A 42 5.04 -5.06 8.37
CA ILE A 42 6.14 -5.00 9.34
C ILE A 42 6.80 -6.37 9.54
N ASP A 43 6.01 -7.43 9.58
CA ASP A 43 6.50 -8.79 9.76
C ASP A 43 7.28 -9.35 8.56
N CYS A 44 7.14 -8.75 7.39
CA CYS A 44 7.86 -9.12 6.17
C CYS A 44 9.05 -8.18 5.86
N LEU A 45 9.12 -7.03 6.52
CA LEU A 45 10.06 -5.96 6.17
C LEU A 45 11.52 -6.42 6.24
N ALA A 46 11.90 -7.13 7.29
CA ALA A 46 13.28 -7.61 7.45
C ALA A 46 13.70 -8.57 6.32
N ALA A 47 12.82 -9.51 5.95
CA ALA A 47 13.07 -10.44 4.86
C ALA A 47 13.19 -9.72 3.51
N CYS A 48 12.32 -8.75 3.26
CA CYS A 48 12.35 -7.96 2.03
C CYS A 48 13.61 -7.09 1.93
N GLN A 49 14.03 -6.49 3.03
CA GLN A 49 15.27 -5.70 3.08
C GLN A 49 16.50 -6.57 2.81
N GLU A 50 16.54 -7.78 3.36
CA GLU A 50 17.63 -8.72 3.09
C GLU A 50 17.74 -9.03 1.60
N MET A 51 16.62 -9.24 0.92
CA MET A 51 16.61 -9.47 -0.52
C MET A 51 16.98 -8.22 -1.32
N ASN A 52 16.56 -7.04 -0.88
CA ASN A 52 16.94 -5.77 -1.52
C ASN A 52 18.42 -5.44 -1.41
N LEU A 53 19.07 -5.86 -0.33
CA LEU A 53 20.52 -5.71 -0.14
C LEU A 53 21.34 -6.67 -1.01
N ASN A 54 20.72 -7.72 -1.53
CA ASN A 54 21.34 -8.75 -2.34
C ASN A 54 20.64 -8.90 -3.70
N PRO A 55 20.58 -7.85 -4.52
CA PRO A 55 19.83 -7.88 -5.79
C PRO A 55 20.39 -8.82 -6.84
N HIS A 56 21.62 -9.27 -6.66
CA HIS A 56 22.32 -10.21 -7.54
C HIS A 56 21.93 -11.68 -7.34
N ILE A 57 21.15 -11.97 -6.30
CA ILE A 57 20.68 -13.33 -6.03
C ILE A 57 19.62 -13.73 -7.08
N ASP A 58 19.71 -14.98 -7.55
CA ASP A 58 18.75 -15.52 -8.52
C ASP A 58 17.30 -15.39 -8.05
N SER A 59 16.40 -15.14 -8.96
CA SER A 59 14.97 -14.94 -8.66
C SER A 59 14.37 -16.14 -7.95
N LYS A 60 14.75 -17.36 -8.33
CA LYS A 60 14.32 -18.59 -7.67
C LYS A 60 14.75 -18.63 -6.20
N LEU A 61 16.00 -18.26 -5.93
CA LEU A 61 16.53 -18.25 -4.57
C LEU A 61 15.86 -17.18 -3.70
N GLN A 62 15.58 -16.03 -4.27
CA GLN A 62 14.80 -14.98 -3.57
C GLN A 62 13.39 -15.46 -3.22
N PHE A 63 12.72 -16.11 -4.15
CA PHE A 63 11.39 -16.68 -3.94
C PHE A 63 11.40 -17.77 -2.86
N ASP A 64 12.37 -18.69 -2.92
CA ASP A 64 12.55 -19.75 -1.92
C ASP A 64 12.79 -19.16 -0.52
N PHE A 65 13.62 -18.13 -0.42
CA PHE A 65 13.91 -17.45 0.84
C PHE A 65 12.64 -16.84 1.44
N LEU A 66 11.85 -16.14 0.63
CA LEU A 66 10.62 -15.51 1.10
C LEU A 66 9.57 -16.53 1.54
N ILE A 67 9.41 -17.62 0.81
CA ILE A 67 8.50 -18.71 1.18
C ILE A 67 8.88 -19.31 2.54
N ASN A 68 10.16 -19.57 2.75
CA ASN A 68 10.65 -20.24 3.97
C ASN A 68 10.72 -19.29 5.18
N THR A 69 10.90 -18.01 4.96
CA THR A 69 11.11 -17.01 6.02
C THR A 69 9.81 -16.38 6.51
N ILE A 70 8.89 -16.08 5.58
CA ILE A 70 7.63 -15.42 5.90
C ILE A 70 6.61 -16.42 6.41
N ARG A 71 5.97 -16.11 7.54
CA ARG A 71 4.93 -16.96 8.13
C ARG A 71 3.62 -16.90 7.32
N PRO A 72 2.87 -18.02 7.23
CA PRO A 72 1.57 -18.02 6.57
C PRO A 72 0.62 -17.03 7.24
N LYS A 73 0.17 -16.04 6.50
CA LYS A 73 -0.79 -15.05 6.98
C LYS A 73 -1.47 -14.39 5.80
N LYS A 74 -2.76 -14.17 5.92
CA LYS A 74 -3.50 -13.38 4.94
C LYS A 74 -3.11 -11.91 5.11
N ARG A 75 -2.46 -11.36 4.09
CA ARG A 75 -1.99 -9.97 4.07
C ARG A 75 -2.68 -9.20 2.96
N PHE A 76 -3.27 -8.08 3.31
CA PHE A 76 -3.79 -7.13 2.35
C PHE A 76 -2.99 -5.85 2.44
N SER A 77 -2.29 -5.49 1.35
CA SER A 77 -1.89 -4.11 1.17
C SER A 77 -3.11 -3.36 0.63
N ARG A 78 -3.54 -2.38 1.37
CA ARG A 78 -4.44 -1.40 0.80
C ARG A 78 -3.62 -0.56 -0.19
N TRP A 79 -3.79 -0.82 -1.47
CA TRP A 79 -3.49 0.20 -2.45
C TRP A 79 -4.30 1.43 -2.03
N ALA A 80 -3.65 2.60 -2.01
CA ALA A 80 -4.33 3.83 -1.64
C ALA A 80 -5.63 3.95 -2.44
N LYS A 81 -6.76 3.83 -1.75
CA LYS A 81 -8.04 4.05 -2.39
C LYS A 81 -8.18 5.54 -2.69
N PRO A 82 -8.95 5.92 -3.72
CA PRO A 82 -9.22 7.34 -3.98
C PRO A 82 -9.73 8.10 -2.75
N GLU A 83 -10.41 7.42 -1.84
CA GLU A 83 -10.84 7.98 -0.56
C GLU A 83 -9.68 8.31 0.38
N ASP A 84 -8.65 7.47 0.39
CA ASP A 84 -7.46 7.72 1.20
C ASP A 84 -6.68 8.95 0.70
N GLU A 85 -6.67 9.17 -0.61
CA GLU A 85 -6.09 10.39 -1.21
C GLU A 85 -6.88 11.65 -0.86
N LYS A 86 -8.19 11.57 -0.84
CA LYS A 86 -9.05 12.67 -0.39
C LYS A 86 -8.80 12.99 1.08
N HIS A 87 -8.71 11.98 1.92
CA HIS A 87 -8.42 12.16 3.35
C HIS A 87 -7.02 12.74 3.56
N LEU A 88 -6.03 12.30 2.77
CA LEU A 88 -4.69 12.86 2.82
C LEU A 88 -4.69 14.35 2.46
N SER A 89 -5.34 14.74 1.38
CA SER A 89 -5.46 16.14 0.95
C SER A 89 -6.18 16.98 2.01
N LEU A 90 -7.23 16.44 2.61
CA LEU A 90 -8.00 17.07 3.66
C LEU A 90 -7.14 17.37 4.89
N VAL A 91 -6.36 16.41 5.36
CA VAL A 91 -5.47 16.55 6.52
C VAL A 91 -4.33 17.52 6.21
N LYS A 92 -3.76 17.47 5.01
CA LYS A 92 -2.73 18.42 4.58
C LYS A 92 -3.24 19.85 4.62
N GLU A 93 -4.44 20.08 4.11
CA GLU A 93 -5.03 21.42 4.04
C GLU A 93 -5.44 21.93 5.43
N TYR A 94 -6.05 21.08 6.24
CA TYR A 94 -6.53 21.46 7.57
C TYR A 94 -5.40 21.81 8.54
N TYR A 95 -4.33 21.02 8.57
CA TYR A 95 -3.21 21.20 9.48
C TYR A 95 -2.02 21.93 8.85
N GLY A 96 -2.00 22.10 7.54
CA GLY A 96 -0.84 22.64 6.82
C GLY A 96 0.36 21.71 6.80
N TYR A 97 0.13 20.38 6.84
CA TYR A 97 1.18 19.38 6.85
C TYR A 97 1.72 19.06 5.46
N ASN A 98 2.97 18.61 5.40
CA ASN A 98 3.51 17.98 4.21
C ASN A 98 2.96 16.53 4.04
N ASN A 99 3.28 15.88 2.92
CA ASN A 99 2.78 14.54 2.63
C ASN A 99 3.11 13.52 3.72
N GLN A 100 4.33 13.56 4.25
CA GLN A 100 4.77 12.58 5.26
C GLN A 100 4.02 12.77 6.58
N LYS A 101 3.95 13.98 7.09
CA LYS A 101 3.22 14.29 8.33
C LYS A 101 1.73 14.02 8.20
N ALA A 102 1.14 14.29 7.04
CA ALA A 102 -0.27 14.00 6.80
C ALA A 102 -0.56 12.50 6.82
N ARG A 103 0.32 11.67 6.25
CA ARG A 103 0.19 10.20 6.33
C ARG A 103 0.32 9.69 7.74
N ASP A 104 1.27 10.21 8.50
CA ASP A 104 1.47 9.86 9.91
C ASP A 104 0.25 10.24 10.74
N ALA A 105 -0.32 11.41 10.50
CA ALA A 105 -1.54 11.86 11.16
C ALA A 105 -2.75 10.98 10.82
N LEU A 106 -2.92 10.61 9.54
CA LEU A 106 -4.01 9.71 9.12
C LEU A 106 -3.93 8.33 9.77
N ALA A 107 -2.72 7.83 10.03
CA ALA A 107 -2.52 6.56 10.70
C ALA A 107 -3.04 6.57 12.16
N ILE A 108 -3.08 7.74 12.78
CA ILE A 108 -3.50 7.93 14.19
C ILE A 108 -4.97 8.35 14.28
N LEU A 109 -5.48 9.12 13.30
CA LEU A 109 -6.84 9.64 13.31
C LEU A 109 -7.88 8.53 13.12
N SER A 110 -8.94 8.57 13.91
CA SER A 110 -10.11 7.70 13.71
C SER A 110 -10.99 8.21 12.57
N GLU A 111 -11.86 7.35 12.04
CA GLU A 111 -12.81 7.76 11.00
C GLU A 111 -13.71 8.92 11.43
N SER A 112 -14.17 8.91 12.68
CA SER A 112 -14.97 10.00 13.22
C SER A 112 -14.23 11.32 13.27
N GLN A 113 -12.94 11.29 13.61
CA GLN A 113 -12.08 12.50 13.61
C GLN A 113 -11.86 13.05 12.21
N VAL A 114 -11.65 12.18 11.23
CA VAL A 114 -11.54 12.58 9.81
C VAL A 114 -12.84 13.19 9.31
N MET A 115 -13.99 12.64 9.68
CA MET A 115 -15.31 13.19 9.34
C MET A 115 -15.53 14.57 10.00
N ASP A 116 -15.09 14.76 11.23
CA ASP A 116 -15.17 16.07 11.90
C ASP A 116 -14.34 17.13 11.18
N ILE A 117 -13.14 16.78 10.73
CA ILE A 117 -12.30 17.66 9.93
C ILE A 117 -12.98 18.01 8.61
N GLN A 118 -13.55 17.02 7.94
CA GLN A 118 -14.29 17.22 6.69
C GLN A 118 -15.47 18.16 6.89
N ASN A 119 -16.24 17.96 7.92
CA ASN A 119 -17.41 18.80 8.24
C ASN A 119 -17.01 20.27 8.54
N ARG A 120 -15.89 20.48 9.22
CA ARG A 120 -15.37 21.83 9.51
C ARG A 120 -14.92 22.54 8.24
N MET A 121 -14.29 21.82 7.33
CA MET A 121 -13.83 22.36 6.05
C MET A 121 -15.00 22.61 5.10
N ASP A 122 -16.00 21.73 5.05
CA ASP A 122 -17.20 21.87 4.23
C ASP A 122 -18.00 23.13 4.63
N LYS A 123 -18.07 23.43 5.91
CA LYS A 123 -18.70 24.68 6.40
C LYS A 123 -18.02 25.93 5.85
N GLY A 124 -16.69 25.88 5.70
CA GLY A 124 -15.94 26.94 5.05
C GLY A 124 -16.16 27.04 3.54
N GLY A 125 -16.32 25.88 2.87
CA GLY A 125 -16.54 25.80 1.43
C GLY A 125 -17.92 26.25 0.98
N VAL A 126 -18.95 26.03 1.79
CA VAL A 126 -20.34 26.38 1.47
C VAL A 126 -20.54 27.90 1.34
N MET A 127 -19.78 28.70 2.05
CA MET A 127 -19.85 30.15 1.91
C MET A 127 -19.36 30.65 0.56
N ASN A 128 -18.40 29.98 -0.05
CA ASN A 128 -17.87 30.37 -1.36
C ASN A 128 -18.76 29.93 -2.53
N GLY A 129 -19.53 28.84 -2.36
CA GLY A 129 -20.45 28.35 -3.37
C GLY A 129 -21.71 29.21 -3.55
N ARG A 130 -22.19 29.86 -2.50
CA ARG A 130 -23.38 30.71 -2.55
C ARG A 130 -23.18 32.04 -3.26
N LYS A 131 -21.94 32.50 -3.39
CA LYS A 131 -21.63 33.73 -4.10
C LYS A 131 -21.63 33.61 -5.63
N LYS A 132 -21.55 32.39 -6.15
CA LYS A 132 -21.53 32.14 -7.61
C LYS A 132 -22.93 32.00 -8.25
N THR A 133 -23.95 31.84 -7.48
CA THR A 133 -25.33 31.60 -8.00
C THR A 133 -26.18 32.85 -8.10
N LYS A 134 -25.67 34.01 -7.73
CA LYS A 134 -26.44 35.26 -7.78
C LYS A 134 -26.14 36.19 -8.98
N ASN A 135 -25.30 35.76 -9.91
CA ASN A 135 -24.94 36.56 -11.07
C ASN A 135 -25.40 35.98 -12.41
N SER A 136 -26.54 35.33 -12.45
CA SER A 136 -27.18 34.97 -13.70
C SER A 136 -28.57 35.57 -13.74
N ASN A 137 -28.60 36.82 -14.16
CA ASN A 137 -29.71 37.48 -14.84
C ASN A 137 -29.18 38.10 -16.10
#